data_cf1dfd88ee46c655ae61c9a16d4332e9
#
_entry.id   cf1dfd88ee46c655ae61c9a16d4332e9
#
_cell.length_a   1.000
_cell.length_b   1.000
_cell.length_c   1.000
_cell.angle_alpha   90.00
_cell.angle_beta   90.00
_cell.angle_gamma   90.00
#
_symmetry.space_group_name_H-M   'P 1'
#
loop_
_entity.id
_entity.type
_entity.pdbx_description
1 polymer ?
#
loop_
_entity_poly.entity_id
_entity_poly.type
_entity_poly.pdbx_seq_one_letter_code
_entity_poly.pdbx_strand_id
1 'polypeptide(L)'
;KCKCVCEGFAKAFKFLCDKIDLECWVVSGKGSSSIGAGPHAWNIVKINGYYHHVDVTWDNQYSDSSSMPNYGYMNLSDDEIAKDHTWNKKHYPECPSSPYNYFRVNNALLDSKAQLESMLYNSLQMEEEFITFRVVRGSILEREINGCLTDCIQKAANRCKYISVPTFRYGGVPEQLTFFVQPDYCYR
;
A
#
# COMPACT_ATOMS: atom_id res chain seq x y z
N LYS A 1 -19.29 -18.60 -8.67
CA LYS A 1 -18.36 -17.55 -8.22
C LYS A 1 -18.53 -16.35 -9.14
N CYS A 2 -19.08 -15.23 -8.64
CA CYS A 2 -19.08 -13.96 -9.38
C CYS A 2 -17.61 -13.50 -9.52
N LYS A 3 -17.13 -13.37 -10.76
CA LYS A 3 -15.85 -12.72 -11.04
C LYS A 3 -16.13 -11.23 -11.20
N CYS A 4 -15.64 -10.40 -10.31
CA CYS A 4 -15.67 -8.96 -10.45
C CYS A 4 -14.42 -8.52 -11.22
N VAL A 5 -14.59 -7.61 -12.17
CA VAL A 5 -13.50 -6.98 -12.93
C VAL A 5 -13.30 -5.54 -12.41
N CYS A 6 -12.26 -4.86 -12.84
CA CYS A 6 -11.89 -3.51 -12.37
C CYS A 6 -13.06 -2.51 -12.36
N GLU A 7 -13.89 -2.50 -13.43
CA GLU A 7 -15.06 -1.63 -13.50
C GLU A 7 -16.08 -1.93 -12.38
N GLY A 8 -16.26 -3.21 -12.02
CA GLY A 8 -17.16 -3.62 -10.94
C GLY A 8 -16.65 -3.17 -9.57
N PHE A 9 -15.34 -3.29 -9.30
CA PHE A 9 -14.71 -2.77 -8.09
C PHE A 9 -14.83 -1.26 -8.01
N ALA A 10 -14.50 -0.54 -9.08
CA ALA A 10 -14.57 0.92 -9.13
C ALA A 10 -16.01 1.44 -8.90
N LYS A 11 -17.02 0.80 -9.51
CA LYS A 11 -18.44 1.16 -9.29
C LYS A 11 -18.92 0.83 -7.89
N ALA A 12 -18.53 -0.31 -7.33
CA ALA A 12 -18.88 -0.69 -5.96
C ALA A 12 -18.25 0.28 -4.94
N PHE A 13 -16.99 0.66 -5.12
CA PHE A 13 -16.32 1.65 -4.30
C PHE A 13 -17.02 3.01 -4.36
N LYS A 14 -17.33 3.49 -5.58
CA LYS A 14 -18.13 4.72 -5.75
C LYS A 14 -19.47 4.63 -5.04
N PHE A 15 -20.20 3.53 -5.19
CA PHE A 15 -21.49 3.34 -4.52
C PHE A 15 -21.35 3.44 -2.98
N LEU A 16 -20.31 2.88 -2.39
CA LEU A 16 -20.05 2.99 -0.96
C LEU A 16 -19.71 4.42 -0.56
N CYS A 17 -18.90 5.12 -1.35
CA CYS A 17 -18.59 6.54 -1.14
C CYS A 17 -19.86 7.41 -1.15
N ASP A 18 -20.76 7.17 -2.12
CA ASP A 18 -22.03 7.89 -2.23
C ASP A 18 -22.94 7.67 -1.00
N LYS A 19 -22.84 6.49 -0.33
CA LYS A 19 -23.62 6.20 0.89
C LYS A 19 -23.16 6.99 2.13
N ILE A 20 -21.96 7.50 2.10
CA ILE A 20 -21.37 8.29 3.18
C ILE A 20 -21.10 9.75 2.76
N ASP A 21 -21.74 10.19 1.66
CA ASP A 21 -21.59 11.54 1.08
C ASP A 21 -20.12 11.93 0.77
N LEU A 22 -19.30 10.95 0.40
CA LEU A 22 -17.93 11.15 -0.03
C LEU A 22 -17.86 11.34 -1.56
N GLU A 23 -17.42 12.51 -2.01
CA GLU A 23 -17.25 12.80 -3.44
C GLU A 23 -16.27 11.82 -4.08
N CYS A 24 -16.77 11.07 -5.08
CA CYS A 24 -16.00 10.01 -5.73
C CYS A 24 -16.29 9.98 -7.24
N TRP A 25 -15.25 9.78 -8.03
CA TRP A 25 -15.30 9.64 -9.49
C TRP A 25 -14.87 8.22 -9.90
N VAL A 26 -15.48 7.67 -10.95
CA VAL A 26 -14.95 6.49 -11.63
C VAL A 26 -14.08 6.97 -12.78
N VAL A 27 -12.82 6.60 -12.77
CA VAL A 27 -11.84 6.92 -13.81
C VAL A 27 -11.75 5.75 -14.78
N SER A 28 -11.77 6.06 -16.07
CA SER A 28 -11.52 5.09 -17.14
C SER A 28 -10.21 5.43 -17.85
N GLY A 29 -9.36 4.41 -18.02
CA GLY A 29 -8.04 4.59 -18.60
C GLY A 29 -7.40 3.26 -18.96
N LYS A 30 -6.09 3.17 -18.79
CA LYS A 30 -5.31 1.94 -18.97
C LYS A 30 -4.41 1.73 -17.76
N GLY A 31 -4.27 0.47 -17.33
CA GLY A 31 -3.27 0.02 -16.39
C GLY A 31 -2.19 -0.79 -17.10
N SER A 32 -0.96 -0.75 -16.62
CA SER A 32 0.20 -1.49 -17.14
C SER A 32 0.92 -2.17 -15.98
N SER A 33 1.08 -3.49 -16.06
CA SER A 33 1.81 -4.30 -15.08
C SER A 33 2.83 -5.20 -15.80
N SER A 34 3.60 -5.95 -15.03
CA SER A 34 4.55 -6.94 -15.56
C SER A 34 3.91 -8.01 -16.47
N ILE A 35 2.60 -8.24 -16.31
CA ILE A 35 1.83 -9.20 -17.13
C ILE A 35 1.16 -8.58 -18.36
N GLY A 36 1.26 -7.26 -18.56
CA GLY A 36 0.73 -6.55 -19.72
C GLY A 36 0.00 -5.26 -19.40
N ALA A 37 -0.47 -4.59 -20.45
CA ALA A 37 -1.24 -3.37 -20.39
C ALA A 37 -2.63 -3.57 -21.00
N GLY A 38 -3.65 -2.92 -20.44
CA GLY A 38 -5.03 -3.02 -20.94
C GLY A 38 -5.96 -1.95 -20.40
N PRO A 39 -7.22 -1.92 -20.90
CA PRO A 39 -8.25 -1.05 -20.34
C PRO A 39 -8.42 -1.30 -18.84
N HIS A 40 -8.53 -0.23 -18.07
CA HIS A 40 -8.65 -0.30 -16.61
C HIS A 40 -9.57 0.80 -16.08
N ALA A 41 -10.15 0.55 -14.90
CA ALA A 41 -10.99 1.50 -14.21
C ALA A 41 -10.66 1.50 -12.70
N TRP A 42 -10.61 2.73 -12.13
CA TRP A 42 -10.33 2.98 -10.72
C TRP A 42 -11.09 4.22 -10.24
N ASN A 43 -10.74 4.79 -9.12
CA ASN A 43 -11.47 5.91 -8.54
C ASN A 43 -10.58 7.13 -8.27
N ILE A 44 -11.21 8.31 -8.23
CA ILE A 44 -10.69 9.50 -7.55
C ILE A 44 -11.68 9.85 -6.45
N VAL A 45 -11.18 10.11 -5.25
CA VAL A 45 -11.96 10.52 -4.07
C VAL A 45 -11.48 11.86 -3.56
N LYS A 46 -12.40 12.63 -2.92
CA LYS A 46 -12.06 13.88 -2.27
C LYS A 46 -12.07 13.72 -0.76
N ILE A 47 -10.92 13.95 -0.13
CA ILE A 47 -10.74 13.85 1.33
C ILE A 47 -10.22 15.20 1.83
N ASN A 48 -10.97 15.87 2.70
CA ASN A 48 -10.58 17.16 3.29
C ASN A 48 -10.11 18.21 2.26
N GLY A 49 -10.79 18.26 1.10
CA GLY A 49 -10.49 19.22 0.04
C GLY A 49 -9.45 18.78 -0.98
N TYR A 50 -8.77 17.63 -0.77
CA TYR A 50 -7.77 17.08 -1.69
C TYR A 50 -8.36 15.90 -2.47
N TYR A 51 -8.06 15.83 -3.76
CA TYR A 51 -8.41 14.68 -4.59
C TYR A 51 -7.26 13.66 -4.60
N HIS A 52 -7.61 12.38 -4.57
CA HIS A 52 -6.67 11.27 -4.55
C HIS A 52 -7.16 10.13 -5.42
N HIS A 53 -6.23 9.46 -6.11
CA HIS A 53 -6.51 8.20 -6.78
C HIS A 53 -6.57 7.05 -5.79
N VAL A 54 -7.54 6.14 -6.02
CA VAL A 54 -7.69 4.87 -5.29
C VAL A 54 -7.97 3.76 -6.29
N ASP A 55 -7.13 2.72 -6.32
CA ASP A 55 -7.38 1.53 -7.12
C ASP A 55 -7.58 0.29 -6.25
N VAL A 56 -8.82 0.04 -5.90
CA VAL A 56 -9.23 -1.12 -5.09
C VAL A 56 -8.95 -2.44 -5.81
N THR A 57 -8.97 -2.46 -7.14
CA THR A 57 -8.70 -3.68 -7.92
C THR A 57 -7.27 -4.13 -7.74
N TRP A 58 -6.33 -3.23 -7.88
CA TRP A 58 -4.92 -3.54 -7.77
C TRP A 58 -4.50 -3.76 -6.32
N ASP A 59 -5.05 -3.03 -5.37
CA ASP A 59 -4.84 -3.32 -3.95
C ASP A 59 -5.38 -4.72 -3.58
N ASN A 60 -6.49 -5.16 -4.16
CA ASN A 60 -7.03 -6.49 -3.90
C ASN A 60 -6.26 -7.62 -4.62
N GLN A 61 -5.72 -7.40 -5.82
CA GLN A 61 -4.98 -8.43 -6.56
C GLN A 61 -3.71 -8.88 -5.86
N TYR A 62 -3.04 -7.98 -5.16
CA TYR A 62 -1.81 -8.27 -4.45
C TYR A 62 -2.03 -8.86 -3.04
N SER A 63 -3.28 -8.98 -2.60
CA SER A 63 -3.65 -9.64 -1.34
C SER A 63 -3.90 -11.15 -1.48
N ASP A 64 -3.68 -11.74 -2.66
CA ASP A 64 -4.33 -12.97 -3.11
C ASP A 64 -3.87 -14.29 -2.45
N SER A 65 -2.83 -14.34 -1.67
CA SER A 65 -2.43 -15.60 -1.03
C SER A 65 -2.33 -15.56 0.49
N SER A 66 -2.46 -14.40 1.09
CA SER A 66 -2.18 -14.20 2.51
C SER A 66 -3.26 -13.48 3.31
N SER A 67 -4.37 -13.08 2.69
CA SER A 67 -5.39 -12.21 3.32
C SER A 67 -4.82 -10.87 3.80
N MET A 68 -3.68 -10.45 3.27
CA MET A 68 -2.99 -9.25 3.70
C MET A 68 -3.50 -8.02 2.97
N PRO A 69 -3.84 -6.94 3.68
CA PRO A 69 -4.23 -5.70 3.04
C PRO A 69 -3.03 -5.08 2.31
N ASN A 70 -3.21 -4.78 1.03
CA ASN A 70 -2.29 -3.95 0.28
C ASN A 70 -2.86 -2.53 0.19
N TYR A 71 -2.07 -1.54 0.51
CA TYR A 71 -2.42 -0.12 0.47
C TYR A 71 -1.62 0.62 -0.60
N GLY A 72 -1.09 -0.11 -1.57
CA GLY A 72 -0.20 0.39 -2.62
C GLY A 72 -0.83 1.47 -3.47
N TYR A 73 -2.13 1.35 -3.73
CA TYR A 73 -2.89 2.26 -4.57
C TYR A 73 -3.92 3.10 -3.79
N MET A 74 -3.74 3.24 -2.49
CA MET A 74 -4.62 4.03 -1.64
C MET A 74 -4.14 5.48 -1.54
N ASN A 75 -4.98 6.42 -1.98
CA ASN A 75 -4.79 7.88 -1.87
C ASN A 75 -3.50 8.39 -2.51
N LEU A 76 -3.30 8.07 -3.79
CA LEU A 76 -2.16 8.48 -4.59
C LEU A 76 -2.37 9.84 -5.28
N SER A 77 -1.27 10.53 -5.57
CA SER A 77 -1.27 11.68 -6.46
C SER A 77 -1.25 11.25 -7.94
N ASP A 78 -1.48 12.22 -8.85
CA ASP A 78 -1.33 12.04 -10.30
C ASP A 78 0.04 11.46 -10.68
N ASP A 79 1.12 11.98 -10.07
CA ASP A 79 2.49 11.55 -10.39
C ASP A 79 2.79 10.14 -9.85
N GLU A 80 2.17 9.77 -8.71
CA GLU A 80 2.35 8.45 -8.13
C GLU A 80 1.66 7.38 -8.95
N ILE A 81 0.40 7.59 -9.36
CA ILE A 81 -0.37 6.60 -10.12
C ILE A 81 0.03 6.55 -11.60
N ALA A 82 0.52 7.66 -12.18
CA ALA A 82 0.94 7.72 -13.58
C ALA A 82 2.14 6.83 -13.92
N LYS A 83 2.78 6.19 -12.94
CA LYS A 83 3.87 5.23 -13.16
C LYS A 83 3.41 3.99 -13.91
N ASP A 84 2.15 3.62 -13.72
CA ASP A 84 1.56 2.40 -14.27
C ASP A 84 0.12 2.60 -14.79
N HIS A 85 -0.46 3.79 -14.61
CA HIS A 85 -1.78 4.14 -15.11
C HIS A 85 -1.73 5.33 -16.09
N THR A 86 -2.61 5.31 -17.09
CA THR A 86 -2.80 6.43 -18.01
C THR A 86 -4.28 6.72 -18.21
N TRP A 87 -4.66 8.01 -18.21
CA TRP A 87 -6.03 8.47 -18.39
C TRP A 87 -6.08 9.85 -19.04
N ASN A 88 -7.25 10.29 -19.46
CA ASN A 88 -7.44 11.65 -19.95
C ASN A 88 -7.65 12.60 -18.75
N LYS A 89 -6.56 13.21 -18.28
CA LYS A 89 -6.55 14.09 -17.11
C LYS A 89 -7.56 15.25 -17.21
N LYS A 90 -7.89 15.70 -18.41
CA LYS A 90 -8.83 16.82 -18.62
C LYS A 90 -10.26 16.53 -18.19
N HIS A 91 -10.61 15.26 -18.02
CA HIS A 91 -11.97 14.84 -17.68
C HIS A 91 -12.17 14.65 -16.16
N TYR A 92 -11.13 14.80 -15.35
CA TYR A 92 -11.15 14.47 -13.93
C TYR A 92 -10.47 15.55 -13.10
N PRO A 93 -10.79 15.65 -11.80
CA PRO A 93 -10.07 16.52 -10.88
C PRO A 93 -8.58 16.19 -10.84
N GLU A 94 -7.74 17.21 -10.68
CA GLU A 94 -6.30 17.03 -10.47
C GLU A 94 -6.02 16.53 -9.05
N CYS A 95 -5.07 15.60 -8.94
CA CYS A 95 -4.58 15.04 -7.68
C CYS A 95 -3.10 15.44 -7.46
N PRO A 96 -2.79 16.71 -7.14
CA PRO A 96 -1.42 17.24 -7.17
C PRO A 96 -0.55 16.73 -6.03
N SER A 97 -1.13 16.15 -5.00
CA SER A 97 -0.42 15.68 -3.81
C SER A 97 -1.15 14.51 -3.13
N SER A 98 -0.46 13.81 -2.23
CA SER A 98 -0.98 12.64 -1.52
C SER A 98 -0.80 12.72 0.01
N PRO A 99 -1.28 13.79 0.70
CA PRO A 99 -1.09 13.94 2.14
C PRO A 99 -1.78 12.83 2.94
N TYR A 100 -2.84 12.24 2.42
CA TYR A 100 -3.61 11.15 3.04
C TYR A 100 -3.23 9.76 2.51
N ASN A 101 -2.08 9.63 1.81
CA ASN A 101 -1.57 8.32 1.45
C ASN A 101 -1.31 7.49 2.72
N TYR A 102 -1.70 6.21 2.69
CA TYR A 102 -1.60 5.31 3.84
C TYR A 102 -0.22 5.32 4.50
N PHE A 103 0.83 5.21 3.72
CA PHE A 103 2.19 5.12 4.25
C PHE A 103 2.71 6.43 4.84
N ARG A 104 2.22 7.59 4.34
CA ARG A 104 2.54 8.91 4.91
C ARG A 104 1.85 9.11 6.25
N VAL A 105 0.54 8.84 6.31
CA VAL A 105 -0.26 9.02 7.55
C VAL A 105 0.23 8.13 8.68
N ASN A 106 0.66 6.90 8.36
CA ASN A 106 1.10 5.92 9.35
C ASN A 106 2.63 5.96 9.60
N ASN A 107 3.36 6.96 9.08
CA ASN A 107 4.83 7.03 9.17
C ASN A 107 5.53 5.76 8.68
N ALA A 108 4.94 5.10 7.69
CA ALA A 108 5.37 3.84 7.12
C ALA A 108 6.04 4.01 5.73
N LEU A 109 6.41 5.25 5.37
CA LEU A 109 7.20 5.59 4.20
C LEU A 109 8.66 5.74 4.62
N LEU A 110 9.51 4.76 4.28
CA LEU A 110 10.84 4.60 4.85
C LEU A 110 11.95 4.84 3.81
N ASP A 111 13.01 5.53 4.17
CA ASP A 111 14.16 5.81 3.31
C ASP A 111 15.48 5.21 3.82
N SER A 112 15.50 4.75 5.06
CA SER A 112 16.70 4.28 5.75
C SER A 112 16.46 3.03 6.60
N LYS A 113 17.51 2.24 6.79
CA LYS A 113 17.49 1.04 7.64
C LYS A 113 17.13 1.38 9.09
N ALA A 114 17.57 2.54 9.58
CA ALA A 114 17.27 2.97 10.95
C ALA A 114 15.78 3.21 11.17
N GLN A 115 15.09 3.83 10.17
CA GLN A 115 13.63 3.99 10.21
C GLN A 115 12.92 2.62 10.16
N LEU A 116 13.39 1.70 9.30
CA LEU A 116 12.84 0.35 9.23
C LEU A 116 12.97 -0.40 10.56
N GLU A 117 14.15 -0.41 11.17
CA GLU A 117 14.38 -1.05 12.47
C GLU A 117 13.53 -0.43 13.59
N SER A 118 13.37 0.89 13.58
CA SER A 118 12.53 1.60 14.56
C SER A 118 11.05 1.28 14.38
N MET A 119 10.56 1.31 13.15
CA MET A 119 9.17 0.96 12.83
C MET A 119 8.87 -0.48 13.23
N LEU A 120 9.68 -1.44 12.78
CA LEU A 120 9.51 -2.85 13.12
C LEU A 120 9.47 -3.06 14.64
N TYR A 121 10.37 -2.44 15.38
CA TYR A 121 10.37 -2.54 16.84
C TYR A 121 9.06 -2.01 17.46
N ASN A 122 8.59 -0.85 17.03
CA ASN A 122 7.36 -0.26 17.56
C ASN A 122 6.14 -1.12 17.23
N SER A 123 6.01 -1.58 15.98
CA SER A 123 4.91 -2.44 15.55
C SER A 123 4.91 -3.80 16.27
N LEU A 124 6.09 -4.40 16.51
CA LEU A 124 6.21 -5.63 17.30
C LEU A 124 5.83 -5.39 18.76
N GLN A 125 6.17 -4.24 19.37
CA GLN A 125 5.74 -3.90 20.74
C GLN A 125 4.22 -3.72 20.85
N MET A 126 3.56 -3.29 19.78
CA MET A 126 2.10 -3.13 19.70
C MET A 126 1.39 -4.43 19.28
N GLU A 127 2.16 -5.50 19.04
CA GLU A 127 1.67 -6.81 18.60
C GLU A 127 0.82 -6.72 17.32
N GLU A 128 1.21 -5.85 16.38
CA GLU A 128 0.50 -5.71 15.11
C GLU A 128 0.51 -7.02 14.33
N GLU A 129 -0.64 -7.50 13.92
CA GLU A 129 -0.78 -8.73 13.13
C GLU A 129 -0.09 -8.62 11.76
N PHE A 130 -0.16 -7.42 11.18
CA PHE A 130 0.44 -7.10 9.89
C PHE A 130 1.17 -5.77 9.96
N ILE A 131 2.46 -5.80 9.65
CA ILE A 131 3.31 -4.61 9.56
C ILE A 131 3.52 -4.30 8.08
N THR A 132 2.96 -3.20 7.59
CA THR A 132 3.03 -2.83 6.17
C THR A 132 3.75 -1.50 6.01
N PHE A 133 4.72 -1.44 5.09
CA PHE A 133 5.49 -0.24 4.81
C PHE A 133 5.86 -0.10 3.34
N ARG A 134 6.23 1.11 2.94
CA ARG A 134 6.74 1.43 1.60
C ARG A 134 8.13 2.03 1.70
N VAL A 135 9.00 1.62 0.80
CA VAL A 135 10.35 2.17 0.69
C VAL A 135 10.35 3.34 -0.30
N VAL A 136 11.01 4.44 0.07
CA VAL A 136 11.18 5.61 -0.79
C VAL A 136 12.05 5.25 -1.97
N ARG A 137 11.55 5.46 -3.20
CA ARG A 137 12.30 5.21 -4.43
C ARG A 137 13.54 6.11 -4.53
N GLY A 138 14.66 5.54 -4.93
CA GLY A 138 15.96 6.23 -4.99
C GLY A 138 16.70 6.28 -3.65
N SER A 139 16.10 5.82 -2.55
CA SER A 139 16.74 5.79 -1.24
C SER A 139 17.85 4.73 -1.14
N ILE A 140 18.66 4.83 -0.09
CA ILE A 140 19.64 3.78 0.25
C ILE A 140 18.91 2.48 0.60
N LEU A 141 17.79 2.57 1.33
CA LEU A 141 17.01 1.42 1.74
C LEU A 141 16.48 0.63 0.54
N GLU A 142 16.08 1.28 -0.56
CA GLU A 142 15.63 0.56 -1.77
C GLU A 142 16.68 -0.43 -2.29
N ARG A 143 17.96 -0.06 -2.23
CA ARG A 143 19.06 -0.93 -2.68
C ARG A 143 19.39 -2.05 -1.70
N GLU A 144 19.10 -1.85 -0.43
CA GLU A 144 19.50 -2.75 0.65
C GLU A 144 18.37 -3.65 1.16
N ILE A 145 17.09 -3.30 0.92
CA ILE A 145 15.93 -3.92 1.58
C ILE A 145 15.89 -5.43 1.44
N ASN A 146 16.16 -5.96 0.25
CA ASN A 146 16.13 -7.42 0.01
C ASN A 146 17.20 -8.18 0.79
N GLY A 147 18.32 -7.53 1.11
CA GLY A 147 19.43 -8.12 1.87
C GLY A 147 19.35 -7.88 3.37
N CYS A 148 18.58 -6.87 3.84
CA CYS A 148 18.58 -6.49 5.24
C CYS A 148 17.26 -6.73 5.99
N LEU A 149 16.15 -7.01 5.30
CA LEU A 149 14.82 -7.09 5.92
C LEU A 149 14.77 -8.14 7.03
N THR A 150 15.24 -9.36 6.76
CA THR A 150 15.27 -10.46 7.75
C THR A 150 16.09 -10.08 8.99
N ASP A 151 17.27 -9.49 8.79
CA ASP A 151 18.14 -9.03 9.87
C ASP A 151 17.48 -7.92 10.70
N CYS A 152 16.81 -6.98 10.07
CA CYS A 152 16.07 -5.91 10.74
C CYS A 152 14.91 -6.45 11.59
N ILE A 153 14.14 -7.43 11.07
CA ILE A 153 13.05 -8.07 11.84
C ILE A 153 13.62 -8.78 13.06
N GLN A 154 14.68 -9.58 12.88
CA GLN A 154 15.32 -10.32 13.96
C GLN A 154 15.87 -9.41 15.06
N LYS A 155 16.53 -8.31 14.68
CA LYS A 155 17.04 -7.30 15.63
C LYS A 155 15.91 -6.62 16.40
N ALA A 156 14.84 -6.23 15.71
CA ALA A 156 13.67 -5.64 16.34
C ALA A 156 13.03 -6.61 17.35
N ALA A 157 12.82 -7.88 16.96
CA ALA A 157 12.27 -8.92 17.82
C ALA A 157 13.13 -9.21 19.07
N ASN A 158 14.47 -9.22 18.92
CA ASN A 158 15.39 -9.46 20.04
C ASN A 158 15.39 -8.32 21.08
N ARG A 159 14.96 -7.12 20.69
CA ARG A 159 14.82 -5.96 21.60
C ARG A 159 13.52 -6.02 22.42
N CYS A 160 12.53 -6.81 22.01
CA CYS A 160 11.26 -6.95 22.71
C CYS A 160 11.45 -7.80 23.97
N LYS A 161 10.97 -7.28 25.13
CA LYS A 161 11.20 -7.92 26.44
C LYS A 161 10.23 -9.06 26.75
N TYR A 162 8.96 -8.89 26.41
CA TYR A 162 7.86 -9.77 26.84
C TYR A 162 7.32 -10.67 25.74
N ILE A 163 7.70 -10.39 24.51
CA ILE A 163 7.31 -11.17 23.34
C ILE A 163 8.54 -11.73 22.64
N SER A 164 8.37 -12.83 21.94
CA SER A 164 9.32 -13.35 20.98
C SER A 164 8.62 -13.54 19.63
N VAL A 165 9.37 -13.45 18.55
CA VAL A 165 8.90 -13.70 17.20
C VAL A 165 9.75 -14.83 16.64
N PRO A 166 9.39 -16.10 16.92
CA PRO A 166 10.16 -17.27 16.50
C PRO A 166 10.18 -17.43 14.99
N THR A 167 9.07 -17.08 14.36
CA THR A 167 8.92 -17.12 12.89
C THR A 167 8.16 -15.90 12.40
N PHE A 168 8.34 -15.59 11.13
CA PHE A 168 7.59 -14.54 10.43
C PHE A 168 7.51 -14.84 8.95
N ARG A 169 6.45 -14.36 8.32
CA ARG A 169 6.30 -14.32 6.87
C ARG A 169 6.49 -12.91 6.39
N TYR A 170 7.06 -12.73 5.23
CA TYR A 170 7.15 -11.42 4.59
C TYR A 170 7.00 -11.55 3.08
N GLY A 171 6.62 -10.45 2.45
CA GLY A 171 6.48 -10.34 1.02
C GLY A 171 6.27 -8.89 0.62
N GLY A 172 5.84 -8.65 -0.59
CA GLY A 172 5.61 -7.30 -1.06
C GLY A 172 5.25 -7.24 -2.53
N VAL A 173 5.06 -6.00 -3.00
CA VAL A 173 4.89 -5.62 -4.40
C VAL A 173 6.12 -4.83 -4.82
N PRO A 174 7.12 -5.49 -5.42
CA PRO A 174 8.43 -4.88 -5.72
C PRO A 174 8.31 -3.65 -6.62
N GLU A 175 7.39 -3.65 -7.59
CA GLU A 175 7.17 -2.53 -8.51
C GLU A 175 6.76 -1.26 -7.77
N GLN A 176 6.08 -1.41 -6.63
CA GLN A 176 5.62 -0.32 -5.77
C GLN A 176 6.52 -0.06 -4.56
N LEU A 177 7.53 -0.90 -4.36
CA LEU A 177 8.38 -0.87 -3.17
C LEU A 177 7.57 -0.97 -1.86
N THR A 178 6.45 -1.69 -1.90
CA THR A 178 5.59 -1.96 -0.76
C THR A 178 5.92 -3.33 -0.21
N PHE A 179 6.10 -3.41 1.11
CA PHE A 179 6.47 -4.62 1.82
C PHE A 179 5.53 -4.86 2.99
N PHE A 180 5.42 -6.11 3.38
CA PHE A 180 4.71 -6.51 4.59
C PHE A 180 5.49 -7.55 5.38
N VAL A 181 5.25 -7.56 6.67
CA VAL A 181 5.73 -8.58 7.61
C VAL A 181 4.55 -9.06 8.44
N GLN A 182 4.42 -10.37 8.57
CA GLN A 182 3.44 -11.01 9.47
C GLN A 182 4.21 -11.83 10.51
N PRO A 183 4.32 -11.32 11.74
CA PRO A 183 5.01 -12.01 12.81
C PRO A 183 4.15 -13.12 13.43
N ASP A 184 4.77 -14.21 13.85
CA ASP A 184 4.16 -15.19 14.76
C ASP A 184 4.63 -14.87 16.18
N TYR A 185 3.72 -14.40 17.03
CA TYR A 185 4.04 -13.97 18.37
C TYR A 185 4.00 -15.12 19.36
N CYS A 186 4.98 -15.16 20.28
CA CYS A 186 4.98 -15.99 21.47
C CYS A 186 5.31 -15.13 22.70
N TYR A 187 4.63 -15.34 23.80
CA TYR A 187 4.94 -14.68 25.08
C TYR A 187 6.10 -15.39 25.78
N ARG A 188 6.97 -14.60 26.39
CA ARG A 188 8.12 -15.09 27.17
C ARG A 188 7.77 -15.22 28.64
#